data_674a399f9e6fe9a4c7d03640c797a352
#
_entry.id   674a399f9e6fe9a4c7d03640c797a352
#
_cell.length_a   1.000
_cell.length_b   1.000
_cell.length_c   1.000
_cell.angle_alpha   90.00
_cell.angle_beta   90.00
_cell.angle_gamma   90.00
#
_symmetry.space_group_name_H-M   'P 1'
#
loop_
_entity.id
_entity.type
_entity.pdbx_description
1 polymer ?
#
loop_
_entity_poly.entity_id
_entity_poly.type
_entity_poly.pdbx_seq_one_letter_code
_entity_poly.pdbx_strand_id
1 'polypeptide(L)'
;MKKRYGWMMAAALAAVGAVSLHASASAATRELRMLTWTGYADDDWVKEFEQKENCKLSVVFAGTDDDFWAKIKGSEGADFDIYAVNTAELQRYIDAGLAAPHDLDKIPNQKETLPRFRDLTQVKGVMRDGKVYAIPWAYDSIGLIYDKKKVTPAPDSMAILWDPKYKGKVLAYDASSHNFSFTALTMGIDTPFQLTPEQMAKVKDRLVEFKHNILTFYSQPDEALKIYESNDVALIWGNFGHQQIKQFKDAGHDVGWVIPKEGALAWLDTWVLSSKVKEKDLAEAWVNFVLQKKISQALSERQGFGNTVTELPGDNPNDKLIWLLPVEDYTKRSDLWNEIKATP
;
A
#
# COMPACT_ATOMS: atom_id res chain seq x y z
N MET A 1 -91.61 29.72 -51.41
CA MET A 1 -91.04 28.35 -51.53
C MET A 1 -89.52 28.43 -51.27
N LYS A 2 -89.04 28.07 -50.09
CA LYS A 2 -87.63 28.03 -49.79
C LYS A 2 -87.36 26.82 -48.92
N LYS A 3 -86.66 25.82 -49.46
CA LYS A 3 -86.22 24.63 -48.74
C LYS A 3 -84.98 24.96 -47.91
N ARG A 4 -85.03 24.61 -46.61
CA ARG A 4 -83.91 24.69 -45.70
C ARG A 4 -83.29 23.29 -45.62
N TYR A 5 -81.98 23.18 -45.97
CA TYR A 5 -81.14 22.00 -45.72
C TYR A 5 -80.40 22.21 -44.40
N GLY A 6 -80.56 21.30 -43.46
CA GLY A 6 -79.83 21.21 -42.23
C GLY A 6 -78.54 20.45 -42.43
N TRP A 7 -77.42 20.97 -41.90
CA TRP A 7 -76.15 20.30 -41.84
C TRP A 7 -75.94 19.71 -40.47
N MET A 8 -75.76 18.39 -40.43
CA MET A 8 -75.24 17.72 -39.22
C MET A 8 -73.74 17.81 -39.23
N MET A 9 -73.16 18.41 -38.20
CA MET A 9 -71.72 18.31 -37.88
C MET A 9 -71.49 17.11 -37.00
N ALA A 10 -70.69 16.14 -37.48
CA ALA A 10 -70.13 15.08 -36.71
C ALA A 10 -68.84 15.55 -36.04
N ALA A 11 -68.80 15.60 -34.72
CA ALA A 11 -67.60 15.87 -33.96
C ALA A 11 -66.77 14.55 -33.80
N ALA A 12 -65.60 14.53 -34.45
CA ALA A 12 -64.63 13.46 -34.22
C ALA A 12 -63.72 13.86 -33.01
N LEU A 13 -63.82 13.13 -31.91
CA LEU A 13 -62.89 13.21 -30.80
C LEU A 13 -61.57 12.49 -31.19
N ALA A 14 -60.53 13.25 -31.42
CA ALA A 14 -59.18 12.73 -31.50
C ALA A 14 -58.61 12.56 -30.07
N ALA A 15 -58.54 11.30 -29.60
CA ALA A 15 -57.78 10.99 -28.37
C ALA A 15 -56.30 11.01 -28.67
N VAL A 16 -55.61 12.08 -28.24
CA VAL A 16 -54.12 12.15 -28.27
C VAL A 16 -53.62 11.38 -27.08
N GLY A 17 -53.19 10.14 -27.32
CA GLY A 17 -52.47 9.36 -26.30
C GLY A 17 -51.07 9.97 -26.04
N ALA A 18 -50.91 10.64 -24.88
CA ALA A 18 -49.60 11.07 -24.40
C ALA A 18 -48.79 9.83 -24.03
N VAL A 19 -47.89 9.38 -24.93
CA VAL A 19 -46.84 8.43 -24.61
C VAL A 19 -45.83 9.16 -23.77
N SER A 20 -45.90 8.98 -22.44
CA SER A 20 -44.85 9.43 -21.52
C SER A 20 -43.59 8.62 -21.76
N LEU A 21 -42.66 9.14 -22.56
CA LEU A 21 -41.29 8.66 -22.64
C LEU A 21 -40.65 8.92 -21.26
N HIS A 22 -40.67 7.91 -20.40
CA HIS A 22 -39.77 7.88 -19.25
C HIS A 22 -38.36 7.71 -19.78
N ALA A 23 -37.67 8.83 -20.02
CA ALA A 23 -36.23 8.83 -20.15
C ALA A 23 -35.68 8.39 -18.79
N SER A 24 -35.32 7.10 -18.70
CA SER A 24 -34.48 6.63 -17.59
C SER A 24 -33.20 7.46 -17.67
N ALA A 25 -33.08 8.48 -16.82
CA ALA A 25 -31.81 9.13 -16.62
C ALA A 25 -30.83 8.03 -16.20
N SER A 26 -29.91 7.66 -17.07
CA SER A 26 -28.78 6.82 -16.70
C SER A 26 -28.11 7.53 -15.53
N ALA A 27 -28.28 6.99 -14.33
CA ALA A 27 -27.53 7.49 -13.18
C ALA A 27 -26.05 7.44 -13.57
N ALA A 28 -25.34 8.54 -13.37
CA ALA A 28 -23.91 8.58 -13.63
C ALA A 28 -23.28 7.41 -12.85
N THR A 29 -22.45 6.61 -13.52
CA THR A 29 -21.75 5.48 -12.90
C THR A 29 -20.91 6.03 -11.76
N ARG A 30 -21.15 5.54 -10.54
CA ARG A 30 -20.38 5.93 -9.35
C ARG A 30 -18.93 5.50 -9.54
N GLU A 31 -17.99 6.32 -9.10
CA GLU A 31 -16.56 6.05 -9.27
C GLU A 31 -15.85 6.09 -7.92
N LEU A 32 -15.17 4.99 -7.57
CA LEU A 32 -14.27 4.89 -6.44
C LEU A 32 -12.83 5.12 -6.91
N ARG A 33 -12.17 6.16 -6.38
CA ARG A 33 -10.79 6.52 -6.73
C ARG A 33 -9.84 6.03 -5.66
N MET A 34 -8.89 5.21 -6.04
CA MET A 34 -8.01 4.49 -5.14
C MET A 34 -6.54 4.79 -5.41
N LEU A 35 -5.76 5.03 -4.35
CA LEU A 35 -4.30 5.01 -4.38
C LEU A 35 -3.81 3.81 -3.57
N THR A 36 -3.02 2.92 -4.18
CA THR A 36 -2.61 1.69 -3.51
C THR A 36 -1.26 1.17 -3.99
N TRP A 37 -0.81 0.09 -3.37
CA TRP A 37 0.39 -0.65 -3.75
C TRP A 37 0.09 -1.65 -4.86
N THR A 38 1.12 -1.98 -5.65
CA THR A 38 1.04 -3.06 -6.63
C THR A 38 0.70 -4.39 -5.93
N GLY A 39 -0.30 -5.11 -6.48
CA GLY A 39 -0.78 -6.37 -5.91
C GLY A 39 -1.95 -6.26 -4.94
N TYR A 40 -2.41 -5.03 -4.61
CA TYR A 40 -3.54 -4.82 -3.69
C TYR A 40 -4.89 -4.64 -4.39
N ALA A 41 -4.89 -4.51 -5.71
CA ALA A 41 -6.08 -4.34 -6.54
C ALA A 41 -5.86 -5.03 -7.90
N ASP A 42 -5.81 -6.36 -7.89
CA ASP A 42 -5.68 -7.16 -9.10
C ASP A 42 -6.91 -6.98 -10.00
N ASP A 43 -6.71 -7.03 -11.31
CA ASP A 43 -7.74 -6.74 -12.32
C ASP A 43 -9.03 -7.57 -12.16
N ASP A 44 -8.91 -8.83 -11.75
CA ASP A 44 -10.07 -9.71 -11.54
C ASP A 44 -10.86 -9.32 -10.29
N TRP A 45 -10.20 -8.88 -9.22
CA TRP A 45 -10.86 -8.35 -8.02
C TRP A 45 -11.56 -7.02 -8.32
N VAL A 46 -10.90 -6.14 -9.06
CA VAL A 46 -11.49 -4.88 -9.51
C VAL A 46 -12.75 -5.13 -10.31
N LYS A 47 -12.70 -6.03 -11.31
CA LYS A 47 -13.86 -6.39 -12.15
C LYS A 47 -14.99 -7.04 -11.34
N GLU A 48 -14.67 -7.94 -10.41
CA GLU A 48 -15.66 -8.56 -9.52
C GLU A 48 -16.36 -7.49 -8.66
N PHE A 49 -15.59 -6.56 -8.08
CA PHE A 49 -16.11 -5.48 -7.26
C PHE A 49 -16.99 -4.51 -8.08
N GLU A 50 -16.51 -4.07 -9.25
CA GLU A 50 -17.26 -3.18 -10.16
C GLU A 50 -18.61 -3.77 -10.56
N GLN A 51 -18.65 -5.07 -10.88
CA GLN A 51 -19.89 -5.76 -11.21
C GLN A 51 -20.84 -5.85 -10.02
N LYS A 52 -20.31 -6.18 -8.84
CA LYS A 52 -21.09 -6.32 -7.61
C LYS A 52 -21.71 -5.03 -7.14
N GLU A 53 -20.95 -3.93 -7.16
CA GLU A 53 -21.36 -2.64 -6.62
C GLU A 53 -21.91 -1.68 -7.71
N ASN A 54 -21.96 -2.12 -8.98
CA ASN A 54 -22.39 -1.32 -10.14
C ASN A 54 -21.67 0.05 -10.17
N CYS A 55 -20.35 0.02 -10.11
CA CYS A 55 -19.49 1.21 -10.05
C CYS A 55 -18.29 1.05 -10.98
N LYS A 56 -17.46 2.09 -11.05
CA LYS A 56 -16.12 2.07 -11.63
C LYS A 56 -15.07 2.24 -10.53
N LEU A 57 -13.98 1.50 -10.60
CA LEU A 57 -12.83 1.62 -9.71
C LEU A 57 -11.62 2.16 -10.50
N SER A 58 -11.19 3.38 -10.18
CA SER A 58 -9.99 3.99 -10.76
C SER A 58 -8.82 3.80 -9.81
N VAL A 59 -7.86 2.96 -10.20
CA VAL A 59 -6.71 2.58 -9.37
C VAL A 59 -5.45 3.31 -9.85
N VAL A 60 -4.75 3.95 -8.92
CA VAL A 60 -3.42 4.51 -9.11
C VAL A 60 -2.45 3.76 -8.19
N PHE A 61 -1.33 3.31 -8.73
CA PHE A 61 -0.28 2.68 -7.95
C PHE A 61 0.82 3.69 -7.61
N ALA A 62 1.36 3.56 -6.39
CA ALA A 62 2.54 4.27 -5.94
C ALA A 62 3.58 3.28 -5.41
N GLY A 63 4.85 3.67 -5.41
CA GLY A 63 5.95 2.77 -5.10
C GLY A 63 6.61 3.02 -3.76
N THR A 64 6.44 4.21 -3.18
CA THR A 64 7.07 4.60 -1.91
C THR A 64 6.10 5.37 -1.02
N ASP A 65 6.32 5.33 0.30
CA ASP A 65 5.54 6.13 1.26
C ASP A 65 5.66 7.63 0.96
N ASP A 66 6.82 8.09 0.50
CA ASP A 66 7.04 9.49 0.11
C ASP A 66 6.21 9.88 -1.12
N ASP A 67 6.05 8.98 -2.12
CA ASP A 67 5.18 9.20 -3.27
C ASP A 67 3.69 9.21 -2.86
N PHE A 68 3.27 8.29 -1.99
CA PHE A 68 1.93 8.32 -1.40
C PHE A 68 1.64 9.65 -0.71
N TRP A 69 2.54 10.08 0.17
CA TRP A 69 2.41 11.34 0.88
C TRP A 69 2.30 12.53 -0.07
N ALA A 70 3.18 12.60 -1.08
CA ALA A 70 3.19 13.68 -2.05
C ALA A 70 1.86 13.77 -2.83
N LYS A 71 1.31 12.63 -3.28
CA LYS A 71 0.04 12.57 -4.02
C LYS A 71 -1.15 12.97 -3.15
N ILE A 72 -1.27 12.43 -1.94
CA ILE A 72 -2.39 12.74 -1.03
C ILE A 72 -2.30 14.18 -0.52
N LYS A 73 -1.10 14.62 -0.10
CA LYS A 73 -0.89 15.98 0.41
C LYS A 73 -1.04 17.03 -0.68
N GLY A 74 -0.55 16.76 -1.89
CA GLY A 74 -0.61 17.67 -3.02
C GLY A 74 -2.04 17.98 -3.49
N SER A 75 -2.95 17.02 -3.37
CA SER A 75 -4.38 17.18 -3.67
C SER A 75 -5.24 17.51 -2.44
N GLU A 76 -4.64 17.65 -1.25
CA GLU A 76 -5.35 17.75 0.03
C GLU A 76 -6.37 16.61 0.24
N GLY A 77 -6.07 15.41 -0.29
CA GLY A 77 -6.91 14.23 -0.28
C GLY A 77 -8.04 14.22 -1.33
N ALA A 78 -8.17 15.24 -2.18
CA ALA A 78 -9.31 15.38 -3.07
C ALA A 78 -9.32 14.44 -4.28
N ASP A 79 -8.14 13.91 -4.68
CA ASP A 79 -8.01 13.05 -5.85
C ASP A 79 -8.39 11.59 -5.59
N PHE A 80 -8.42 11.17 -4.33
CA PHE A 80 -8.66 9.79 -3.93
C PHE A 80 -9.76 9.69 -2.86
N ASP A 81 -10.52 8.60 -2.90
CA ASP A 81 -11.54 8.27 -1.91
C ASP A 81 -10.97 7.35 -0.82
N ILE A 82 -10.07 6.45 -1.23
CA ILE A 82 -9.43 5.46 -0.37
C ILE A 82 -7.96 5.28 -0.76
N TYR A 83 -7.12 5.01 0.22
CA TYR A 83 -5.72 4.72 0.00
C TYR A 83 -5.14 3.73 1.02
N ALA A 84 -4.05 3.05 0.64
CA ALA A 84 -3.39 2.06 1.49
C ALA A 84 -2.06 2.59 2.02
N VAL A 85 -1.91 2.66 3.35
CA VAL A 85 -0.65 3.03 4.01
C VAL A 85 -0.38 2.17 5.24
N ASN A 86 0.88 2.03 5.64
CA ASN A 86 1.22 1.33 6.85
C ASN A 86 0.84 2.12 8.12
N THR A 87 0.76 1.43 9.25
CA THR A 87 0.32 2.00 10.52
C THR A 87 1.22 3.14 11.04
N ALA A 88 2.49 3.16 10.69
CA ALA A 88 3.42 4.23 11.07
C ALA A 88 3.13 5.50 10.28
N GLU A 89 3.00 5.37 8.96
CA GLU A 89 2.72 6.48 8.07
C GLU A 89 1.36 7.11 8.32
N LEU A 90 0.35 6.31 8.69
CA LEU A 90 -1.02 6.76 8.96
C LEU A 90 -1.08 7.97 9.91
N GLN A 91 -0.17 8.05 10.88
CA GLN A 91 -0.20 9.12 11.88
C GLN A 91 -0.06 10.51 11.25
N ARG A 92 0.83 10.68 10.27
CA ARG A 92 0.99 11.97 9.60
C ARG A 92 -0.23 12.37 8.77
N TYR A 93 -0.98 11.39 8.23
CA TYR A 93 -2.22 11.67 7.49
C TYR A 93 -3.34 12.11 8.42
N ILE A 94 -3.47 11.49 9.59
CA ILE A 94 -4.44 11.90 10.62
C ILE A 94 -4.10 13.31 11.13
N ASP A 95 -2.83 13.57 11.46
CA ASP A 95 -2.36 14.87 11.97
C ASP A 95 -2.55 15.99 10.95
N ALA A 96 -2.40 15.71 9.67
CA ALA A 96 -2.63 16.67 8.59
C ALA A 96 -4.11 16.82 8.21
N GLY A 97 -5.06 16.10 8.86
CA GLY A 97 -6.48 16.15 8.53
C GLY A 97 -6.82 15.54 7.17
N LEU A 98 -6.01 14.60 6.67
CA LEU A 98 -6.17 13.97 5.37
C LEU A 98 -6.90 12.62 5.44
N ALA A 99 -7.06 12.03 6.62
CA ALA A 99 -7.76 10.78 6.86
C ALA A 99 -9.13 11.01 7.49
N ALA A 100 -10.10 10.17 7.16
CA ALA A 100 -11.43 10.13 7.78
C ALA A 100 -11.68 8.79 8.50
N PRO A 101 -12.50 8.76 9.55
CA PRO A 101 -12.81 7.52 10.25
C PRO A 101 -13.77 6.63 9.46
N HIS A 102 -13.56 5.32 9.59
CA HIS A 102 -14.44 4.28 9.08
C HIS A 102 -15.70 4.11 9.95
N ASP A 103 -16.76 3.61 9.32
CA ASP A 103 -17.95 3.05 9.96
C ASP A 103 -17.84 1.51 9.96
N LEU A 104 -17.55 0.92 11.11
CA LEU A 104 -17.35 -0.53 11.22
C LEU A 104 -18.62 -1.34 10.91
N ASP A 105 -19.81 -0.77 11.01
CA ASP A 105 -21.06 -1.44 10.64
C ASP A 105 -21.14 -1.69 9.13
N LYS A 106 -20.36 -0.95 8.33
CA LYS A 106 -20.22 -1.13 6.88
C LYS A 106 -19.14 -2.15 6.51
N ILE A 107 -18.33 -2.60 7.48
CA ILE A 107 -17.20 -3.51 7.27
C ILE A 107 -17.35 -4.76 8.17
N PRO A 108 -18.42 -5.55 8.03
CA PRO A 108 -18.67 -6.70 8.89
C PRO A 108 -17.54 -7.76 8.85
N ASN A 109 -16.83 -7.91 7.73
CA ASN A 109 -15.72 -8.86 7.60
C ASN A 109 -14.50 -8.50 8.47
N GLN A 110 -14.45 -7.29 9.04
CA GLN A 110 -13.41 -6.95 10.02
C GLN A 110 -13.47 -7.87 11.26
N LYS A 111 -14.65 -8.37 11.60
CA LYS A 111 -14.85 -9.33 12.71
C LYS A 111 -14.31 -10.73 12.41
N GLU A 112 -14.07 -11.06 11.14
CA GLU A 112 -13.51 -12.33 10.68
C GLU A 112 -11.98 -12.33 10.61
N THR A 113 -11.34 -11.20 10.91
CA THR A 113 -9.88 -11.10 10.95
C THR A 113 -9.29 -11.96 12.08
N LEU A 114 -8.02 -12.30 11.95
CA LEU A 114 -7.26 -13.04 12.96
C LEU A 114 -7.33 -12.34 14.33
N PRO A 115 -7.32 -13.08 15.44
CA PRO A 115 -7.49 -12.50 16.78
C PRO A 115 -6.59 -11.29 17.07
N ARG A 116 -5.33 -11.31 16.58
CA ARG A 116 -4.36 -10.23 16.75
C ARG A 116 -4.69 -8.95 16.00
N PHE A 117 -5.61 -8.99 15.02
CA PHE A 117 -6.05 -7.83 14.22
C PHE A 117 -7.53 -7.49 14.44
N ARG A 118 -8.28 -8.36 15.13
CA ARG A 118 -9.71 -8.19 15.34
C ARG A 118 -10.05 -7.08 16.33
N ASP A 119 -9.33 -7.05 17.43
CA ASP A 119 -9.48 -5.96 18.41
C ASP A 119 -8.61 -4.77 17.98
N LEU A 120 -9.21 -3.83 17.28
CA LEU A 120 -8.52 -2.65 16.74
C LEU A 120 -7.94 -1.75 17.84
N THR A 121 -8.38 -1.87 19.10
CA THR A 121 -7.78 -1.14 20.22
C THR A 121 -6.37 -1.62 20.54
N GLN A 122 -6.04 -2.86 20.17
CA GLN A 122 -4.73 -3.47 20.36
C GLN A 122 -3.79 -3.27 19.17
N VAL A 123 -4.32 -2.84 18.01
CA VAL A 123 -3.51 -2.55 16.82
C VAL A 123 -3.03 -1.11 16.91
N LYS A 124 -1.72 -0.94 17.12
CA LYS A 124 -1.14 0.40 17.30
C LYS A 124 -1.35 1.28 16.07
N GLY A 125 -1.81 2.50 16.31
CA GLY A 125 -1.89 3.54 15.29
C GLY A 125 -3.20 3.58 14.47
N VAL A 126 -4.04 2.54 14.49
CA VAL A 126 -5.28 2.51 13.68
C VAL A 126 -6.44 3.31 14.28
N MET A 127 -6.36 3.64 15.57
CA MET A 127 -7.37 4.41 16.27
C MET A 127 -6.84 5.72 16.84
N ARG A 128 -7.68 6.75 16.82
CA ARG A 128 -7.45 8.02 17.52
C ARG A 128 -8.78 8.58 18.03
N ASP A 129 -8.79 9.04 19.29
CA ASP A 129 -9.94 9.65 19.95
C ASP A 129 -11.23 8.79 19.85
N GLY A 130 -11.06 7.47 20.05
CA GLY A 130 -12.15 6.49 19.99
C GLY A 130 -12.69 6.19 18.59
N LYS A 131 -12.07 6.74 17.53
CA LYS A 131 -12.46 6.52 16.14
C LYS A 131 -11.43 5.63 15.42
N VAL A 132 -11.92 4.77 14.54
CA VAL A 132 -11.09 3.89 13.70
C VAL A 132 -10.78 4.61 12.38
N TYR A 133 -9.51 4.90 12.12
CA TYR A 133 -9.06 5.58 10.91
C TYR A 133 -8.52 4.63 9.85
N ALA A 134 -8.20 3.40 10.23
CA ALA A 134 -7.63 2.44 9.30
C ALA A 134 -8.03 1.00 9.64
N ILE A 135 -8.19 0.19 8.61
CA ILE A 135 -8.52 -1.23 8.71
C ILE A 135 -7.31 -2.06 8.25
N PRO A 136 -6.71 -2.88 9.14
CA PRO A 136 -5.58 -3.74 8.80
C PRO A 136 -5.89 -4.70 7.64
N TRP A 137 -4.97 -4.85 6.69
CA TRP A 137 -5.16 -5.63 5.48
C TRP A 137 -4.05 -6.65 5.22
N ALA A 138 -2.83 -6.17 5.01
CA ALA A 138 -1.68 -6.99 4.65
C ALA A 138 -0.46 -6.64 5.51
N TYR A 139 0.45 -7.59 5.71
CA TYR A 139 1.68 -7.36 6.45
C TYR A 139 2.83 -8.18 5.86
N ASP A 140 4.05 -7.69 6.04
CA ASP A 140 5.28 -8.45 5.76
C ASP A 140 6.47 -7.82 6.49
N SER A 141 7.65 -8.40 6.28
CA SER A 141 8.91 -7.94 6.84
C SER A 141 9.86 -7.46 5.74
N ILE A 142 10.75 -6.56 6.12
CA ILE A 142 11.80 -6.02 5.27
C ILE A 142 13.08 -6.78 5.58
N GLY A 143 13.54 -7.59 4.64
CA GLY A 143 14.70 -8.45 4.86
C GLY A 143 15.76 -8.33 3.79
N LEU A 144 16.70 -9.26 3.80
CA LEU A 144 17.81 -9.31 2.86
C LEU A 144 17.59 -10.43 1.84
N ILE A 145 17.52 -10.06 0.56
CA ILE A 145 17.56 -11.01 -0.56
C ILE A 145 19.00 -11.10 -1.05
N TYR A 146 19.48 -12.32 -1.28
CA TYR A 146 20.81 -12.55 -1.79
C TYR A 146 20.84 -13.62 -2.88
N ASP A 147 21.69 -13.44 -3.88
CA ASP A 147 22.00 -14.45 -4.90
C ASP A 147 22.87 -15.54 -4.28
N LYS A 148 22.38 -16.78 -4.18
CA LYS A 148 23.07 -17.89 -3.53
C LYS A 148 24.34 -18.33 -4.24
N LYS A 149 24.50 -18.00 -5.53
CA LYS A 149 25.72 -18.30 -6.30
C LYS A 149 26.81 -17.27 -6.03
N LYS A 150 26.46 -16.03 -5.66
CA LYS A 150 27.38 -14.91 -5.47
C LYS A 150 27.72 -14.67 -4.00
N VAL A 151 26.83 -15.06 -3.09
CA VAL A 151 26.97 -14.82 -1.64
C VAL A 151 26.92 -16.15 -0.89
N THR A 152 28.07 -16.58 -0.41
CA THR A 152 28.23 -17.81 0.38
C THR A 152 29.26 -17.56 1.50
N PRO A 153 28.95 -17.92 2.76
CA PRO A 153 27.68 -18.48 3.26
C PRO A 153 26.53 -17.49 3.19
N ALA A 154 25.30 -17.96 3.50
CA ALA A 154 24.14 -17.07 3.65
C ALA A 154 24.45 -15.97 4.68
N PRO A 155 24.13 -14.70 4.40
CA PRO A 155 24.38 -13.61 5.32
C PRO A 155 23.47 -13.69 6.55
N ASP A 156 23.94 -13.22 7.70
CA ASP A 156 23.17 -13.16 8.94
C ASP A 156 22.90 -11.73 9.42
N SER A 157 23.42 -10.73 8.69
CA SER A 157 23.36 -9.31 9.07
C SER A 157 23.13 -8.41 7.88
N MET A 158 22.34 -7.37 8.06
CA MET A 158 22.20 -6.29 7.06
C MET A 158 23.48 -5.50 6.84
N ALA A 159 24.45 -5.57 7.75
CA ALA A 159 25.75 -4.88 7.61
C ALA A 159 26.52 -5.33 6.35
N ILE A 160 26.22 -6.50 5.80
CA ILE A 160 26.79 -6.97 4.53
C ILE A 160 26.52 -6.01 3.35
N LEU A 161 25.45 -5.21 3.42
CA LEU A 161 25.13 -4.22 2.39
C LEU A 161 26.19 -3.10 2.27
N TRP A 162 27.04 -2.92 3.28
CA TRP A 162 28.17 -2.00 3.29
C TRP A 162 29.52 -2.67 2.97
N ASP A 163 29.55 -4.00 2.78
CA ASP A 163 30.80 -4.69 2.49
C ASP A 163 31.33 -4.26 1.10
N PRO A 164 32.55 -3.69 1.01
CA PRO A 164 33.13 -3.23 -0.25
C PRO A 164 33.30 -4.35 -1.28
N LYS A 165 33.32 -5.63 -0.88
CA LYS A 165 33.27 -6.79 -1.77
C LYS A 165 32.08 -6.75 -2.74
N TYR A 166 30.96 -6.17 -2.31
CA TYR A 166 29.73 -6.09 -3.09
C TYR A 166 29.48 -4.70 -3.69
N LYS A 167 30.50 -3.83 -3.72
CA LYS A 167 30.38 -2.48 -4.32
C LYS A 167 29.86 -2.56 -5.75
N GLY A 168 28.79 -1.82 -6.05
CA GLY A 168 28.11 -1.81 -7.34
C GLY A 168 27.26 -3.06 -7.62
N LYS A 169 27.04 -3.93 -6.60
CA LYS A 169 26.25 -5.17 -6.71
C LYS A 169 25.09 -5.22 -5.73
N VAL A 170 24.73 -4.10 -5.13
CA VAL A 170 23.67 -3.96 -4.12
C VAL A 170 22.54 -3.14 -4.70
N LEU A 171 21.31 -3.61 -4.56
CA LEU A 171 20.11 -2.81 -4.80
C LEU A 171 19.51 -2.33 -3.48
N ALA A 172 19.06 -1.10 -3.42
CA ALA A 172 18.42 -0.50 -2.26
C ALA A 172 17.05 0.05 -2.60
N TYR A 173 16.11 -0.06 -1.67
CA TYR A 173 14.79 0.56 -1.82
C TYR A 173 14.87 2.07 -1.61
N ASP A 174 14.19 2.85 -2.48
CA ASP A 174 14.17 4.32 -2.41
C ASP A 174 13.09 4.82 -1.44
N ALA A 175 13.38 4.77 -0.13
CA ALA A 175 12.48 5.33 0.88
C ALA A 175 13.26 5.96 2.03
N SER A 176 12.93 7.19 2.39
CA SER A 176 13.62 7.97 3.41
C SER A 176 13.55 7.32 4.79
N SER A 177 12.34 7.16 5.34
CA SER A 177 12.13 6.67 6.71
C SER A 177 12.68 5.27 6.94
N HIS A 178 12.49 4.36 5.97
CA HIS A 178 12.97 2.98 6.07
C HIS A 178 14.49 2.91 6.04
N ASN A 179 15.16 3.67 5.15
CA ASN A 179 16.61 3.69 5.05
C ASN A 179 17.27 4.21 6.34
N PHE A 180 16.74 5.27 6.95
CA PHE A 180 17.24 5.76 8.23
C PHE A 180 17.02 4.73 9.34
N SER A 181 15.84 4.13 9.43
CA SER A 181 15.51 3.18 10.51
C SER A 181 16.33 1.90 10.43
N PHE A 182 16.45 1.27 9.25
CA PHE A 182 17.23 0.04 9.14
C PHE A 182 18.74 0.31 9.35
N THR A 183 19.25 1.45 8.87
CA THR A 183 20.65 1.82 9.11
C THR A 183 20.92 2.03 10.59
N ALA A 184 20.00 2.68 11.31
CA ALA A 184 20.08 2.84 12.76
C ALA A 184 20.15 1.48 13.49
N LEU A 185 19.33 0.51 13.06
CA LEU A 185 19.38 -0.86 13.60
C LEU A 185 20.73 -1.53 13.38
N THR A 186 21.33 -1.38 12.18
CA THR A 186 22.67 -1.96 11.90
C THR A 186 23.78 -1.30 12.71
N MET A 187 23.55 -0.09 13.23
CA MET A 187 24.45 0.64 14.13
C MET A 187 24.19 0.33 15.60
N GLY A 188 23.25 -0.55 15.94
CA GLY A 188 22.90 -0.91 17.30
C GLY A 188 22.11 0.18 18.04
N ILE A 189 21.36 1.04 17.31
CA ILE A 189 20.50 2.05 17.91
C ILE A 189 19.14 1.42 18.22
N ASP A 190 18.80 1.32 19.50
CA ASP A 190 17.58 0.65 19.98
C ASP A 190 16.27 1.41 19.66
N THR A 191 16.37 2.69 19.31
CA THR A 191 15.22 3.55 18.98
C THR A 191 15.25 4.03 17.52
N PRO A 192 15.16 3.11 16.53
CA PRO A 192 15.43 3.45 15.13
C PRO A 192 14.42 4.42 14.51
N PHE A 193 13.26 4.59 15.15
CA PHE A 193 12.19 5.49 14.71
C PHE A 193 12.24 6.85 15.42
N GLN A 194 13.07 7.01 16.45
CA GLN A 194 13.17 8.22 17.25
C GLN A 194 14.66 8.59 17.46
N LEU A 195 15.28 9.08 16.39
CA LEU A 195 16.70 9.41 16.39
C LEU A 195 16.94 10.80 17.02
N THR A 196 17.92 10.89 17.91
CA THR A 196 18.41 12.19 18.36
C THR A 196 19.13 12.91 17.20
N PRO A 197 19.32 14.24 17.27
CA PRO A 197 20.05 14.97 16.23
C PRO A 197 21.47 14.41 15.99
N GLU A 198 22.15 13.95 17.03
CA GLU A 198 23.48 13.34 16.93
C GLU A 198 23.43 11.97 16.24
N GLN A 199 22.46 11.13 16.62
CA GLN A 199 22.23 9.83 15.97
C GLN A 199 21.86 10.01 14.50
N MET A 200 20.99 10.99 14.19
CA MET A 200 20.58 11.31 12.82
C MET A 200 21.79 11.68 11.94
N ALA A 201 22.71 12.48 12.46
CA ALA A 201 23.93 12.85 11.73
C ALA A 201 24.79 11.61 11.44
N LYS A 202 25.02 10.75 12.44
CA LYS A 202 25.80 9.49 12.26
C LYS A 202 25.14 8.53 11.28
N VAL A 203 23.80 8.40 11.34
CA VAL A 203 23.04 7.57 10.41
C VAL A 203 23.12 8.12 8.99
N LYS A 204 23.04 9.46 8.83
CA LYS A 204 23.24 10.13 7.53
C LYS A 204 24.61 9.79 6.94
N ASP A 205 25.68 9.94 7.71
CA ASP A 205 27.04 9.62 7.24
C ASP A 205 27.13 8.15 6.81
N ARG A 206 26.57 7.24 7.58
CA ARG A 206 26.53 5.82 7.27
C ARG A 206 25.70 5.51 6.00
N LEU A 207 24.62 6.26 5.75
CA LEU A 207 23.83 6.17 4.52
C LEU A 207 24.58 6.72 3.30
N VAL A 208 25.45 7.72 3.45
CA VAL A 208 26.33 8.17 2.37
C VAL A 208 27.32 7.06 2.00
N GLU A 209 27.92 6.36 2.98
CA GLU A 209 28.74 5.18 2.72
C GLU A 209 27.94 4.07 1.99
N PHE A 210 26.70 3.83 2.42
CA PHE A 210 25.81 2.88 1.78
C PHE A 210 25.56 3.24 0.32
N LYS A 211 25.23 4.50 0.05
CA LYS A 211 25.02 5.02 -1.32
C LYS A 211 26.23 4.77 -2.23
N HIS A 212 27.45 4.89 -1.72
CA HIS A 212 28.67 4.60 -2.48
C HIS A 212 28.89 3.10 -2.75
N ASN A 213 28.18 2.21 -2.03
CA ASN A 213 28.29 0.76 -2.19
C ASN A 213 27.21 0.18 -3.10
N ILE A 214 26.08 0.84 -3.22
CA ILE A 214 24.98 0.34 -4.06
C ILE A 214 25.23 0.52 -5.56
N LEU A 215 24.55 -0.29 -6.37
CA LEU A 215 24.44 -0.10 -7.81
C LEU A 215 23.45 1.02 -8.12
N THR A 216 22.23 0.90 -7.60
CA THR A 216 21.15 1.88 -7.76
C THR A 216 20.05 1.64 -6.74
N PHE A 217 19.06 2.57 -6.72
CA PHE A 217 17.82 2.43 -6.01
C PHE A 217 16.73 1.82 -6.89
N TYR A 218 15.71 1.23 -6.27
CA TYR A 218 14.48 0.78 -6.91
C TYR A 218 13.26 1.22 -6.06
N SER A 219 12.10 1.34 -6.69
CA SER A 219 10.84 1.74 -6.06
C SER A 219 9.72 0.71 -6.18
N GLN A 220 9.85 -0.24 -7.12
CA GLN A 220 8.87 -1.29 -7.37
C GLN A 220 9.54 -2.67 -7.41
N PRO A 221 8.85 -3.74 -6.97
CA PRO A 221 9.45 -5.07 -6.94
C PRO A 221 9.82 -5.61 -8.33
N ASP A 222 9.05 -5.31 -9.37
CA ASP A 222 9.35 -5.70 -10.75
C ASP A 222 10.52 -4.91 -11.35
N GLU A 223 10.71 -3.66 -10.91
CA GLU A 223 11.90 -2.87 -11.24
C GLU A 223 13.16 -3.52 -10.67
N ALA A 224 13.13 -3.94 -9.40
CA ALA A 224 14.26 -4.63 -8.78
C ALA A 224 14.62 -5.91 -9.52
N LEU A 225 13.64 -6.70 -9.96
CA LEU A 225 13.85 -7.92 -10.74
C LEU A 225 14.53 -7.60 -12.09
N LYS A 226 14.04 -6.61 -12.84
CA LYS A 226 14.62 -6.18 -14.12
C LYS A 226 16.06 -5.70 -13.97
N ILE A 227 16.35 -4.94 -12.91
CA ILE A 227 17.71 -4.48 -12.61
C ILE A 227 18.62 -5.68 -12.29
N TYR A 228 18.14 -6.61 -11.48
CA TYR A 228 18.87 -7.84 -11.14
C TYR A 228 19.21 -8.67 -12.38
N GLU A 229 18.27 -8.85 -13.30
CA GLU A 229 18.46 -9.61 -14.55
C GLU A 229 19.43 -8.94 -15.53
N SER A 230 19.51 -7.60 -15.47
CA SER A 230 20.33 -6.81 -16.40
C SER A 230 21.71 -6.47 -15.85
N ASN A 231 22.00 -6.78 -14.58
CA ASN A 231 23.23 -6.39 -13.90
C ASN A 231 23.79 -7.51 -13.01
N ASP A 232 25.01 -7.34 -12.52
CA ASP A 232 25.66 -8.29 -11.61
C ASP A 232 25.28 -8.04 -10.14
N VAL A 233 23.98 -8.05 -9.84
CA VAL A 233 23.48 -7.86 -8.48
C VAL A 233 23.72 -9.09 -7.63
N ALA A 234 24.18 -8.90 -6.40
CA ALA A 234 24.43 -9.95 -5.41
C ALA A 234 23.52 -9.84 -4.18
N LEU A 235 23.15 -8.62 -3.80
CA LEU A 235 22.41 -8.31 -2.58
C LEU A 235 21.30 -7.31 -2.88
N ILE A 236 20.14 -7.49 -2.24
CA ILE A 236 19.01 -6.57 -2.37
C ILE A 236 18.43 -6.33 -0.98
N TRP A 237 18.31 -5.08 -0.57
CA TRP A 237 17.48 -4.73 0.55
C TRP A 237 16.02 -4.85 0.14
N GLY A 238 15.37 -5.93 0.56
CA GLY A 238 14.05 -6.40 0.11
C GLY A 238 12.94 -5.75 0.90
N ASN A 239 12.46 -4.59 0.46
CA ASN A 239 11.39 -3.83 1.16
C ASN A 239 10.02 -4.50 1.06
N PHE A 240 9.76 -5.21 -0.04
CA PHE A 240 8.46 -5.84 -0.30
C PHE A 240 8.37 -7.30 0.19
N GLY A 241 9.27 -7.70 1.08
CA GLY A 241 9.22 -8.97 1.77
C GLY A 241 9.09 -10.20 0.87
N HIS A 242 8.14 -11.06 1.22
CA HIS A 242 7.90 -12.31 0.50
C HIS A 242 7.38 -12.11 -0.92
N GLN A 243 6.73 -10.98 -1.24
CA GLN A 243 6.34 -10.65 -2.61
C GLN A 243 7.58 -10.59 -3.52
N GLN A 244 8.60 -9.90 -3.07
CA GLN A 244 9.80 -9.72 -3.86
C GLN A 244 10.56 -11.03 -4.05
N ILE A 245 10.72 -11.83 -2.98
CA ILE A 245 11.36 -13.14 -3.07
C ILE A 245 10.56 -14.11 -3.97
N LYS A 246 9.23 -14.05 -3.91
CA LYS A 246 8.36 -14.85 -4.77
C LYS A 246 8.56 -14.50 -6.23
N GLN A 247 8.56 -13.23 -6.61
CA GLN A 247 8.80 -12.79 -7.99
C GLN A 247 10.13 -13.29 -8.54
N PHE A 248 11.21 -13.21 -7.75
CA PHE A 248 12.53 -13.72 -8.16
C PHE A 248 12.52 -15.23 -8.37
N LYS A 249 11.87 -15.99 -7.48
CA LYS A 249 11.75 -17.45 -7.62
C LYS A 249 10.89 -17.85 -8.79
N ASP A 250 9.77 -17.17 -9.02
CA ASP A 250 8.89 -17.42 -10.16
C ASP A 250 9.57 -17.13 -11.50
N ALA A 251 10.49 -16.18 -11.52
CA ALA A 251 11.38 -15.90 -12.67
C ALA A 251 12.55 -16.90 -12.81
N GLY A 252 12.66 -17.90 -11.93
CA GLY A 252 13.65 -18.97 -11.99
C GLY A 252 15.01 -18.65 -11.35
N HIS A 253 15.09 -17.57 -10.55
CA HIS A 253 16.32 -17.17 -9.87
C HIS A 253 16.52 -17.91 -8.53
N ASP A 254 17.73 -18.42 -8.29
CA ASP A 254 18.09 -19.09 -7.03
C ASP A 254 18.56 -18.06 -5.98
N VAL A 255 17.60 -17.39 -5.38
CA VAL A 255 17.83 -16.39 -4.35
C VAL A 255 17.45 -16.90 -2.96
N GLY A 256 18.13 -16.39 -1.93
CA GLY A 256 17.82 -16.63 -0.53
C GLY A 256 17.17 -15.41 0.10
N TRP A 257 16.46 -15.66 1.21
CA TRP A 257 15.85 -14.66 2.08
C TRP A 257 16.39 -14.81 3.49
N VAL A 258 16.66 -13.68 4.14
CA VAL A 258 17.15 -13.66 5.52
C VAL A 258 16.46 -12.56 6.31
N ILE A 259 15.94 -12.92 7.48
CA ILE A 259 15.67 -12.00 8.57
C ILE A 259 16.98 -11.81 9.34
N PRO A 260 17.56 -10.60 9.32
CA PRO A 260 18.90 -10.38 9.90
C PRO A 260 18.87 -10.44 11.44
N LYS A 261 20.02 -10.71 12.06
CA LYS A 261 20.17 -10.79 13.52
C LYS A 261 19.85 -9.49 14.25
N GLU A 262 20.02 -8.36 13.60
CA GLU A 262 19.60 -7.04 14.11
C GLU A 262 18.08 -6.96 14.26
N GLY A 263 17.35 -7.75 13.51
CA GLY A 263 15.92 -7.72 13.32
C GLY A 263 15.53 -7.12 11.97
N ALA A 264 14.36 -7.49 11.49
CA ALA A 264 13.76 -6.95 10.27
C ALA A 264 12.69 -5.92 10.62
N LEU A 265 12.66 -4.81 9.95
CA LEU A 265 11.52 -3.92 9.98
C LEU A 265 10.30 -4.68 9.41
N ALA A 266 9.12 -4.47 10.00
CA ALA A 266 7.89 -5.08 9.56
C ALA A 266 6.80 -4.02 9.38
N TRP A 267 6.04 -4.11 8.31
CA TRP A 267 4.95 -3.20 8.02
C TRP A 267 3.59 -3.90 8.15
N LEU A 268 2.60 -3.14 8.55
CA LEU A 268 1.19 -3.53 8.55
C LEU A 268 0.44 -2.48 7.76
N ASP A 269 0.05 -2.82 6.54
CA ASP A 269 -0.70 -1.95 5.67
C ASP A 269 -2.19 -1.99 5.99
N THR A 270 -2.79 -0.84 5.85
CA THR A 270 -4.17 -0.57 6.22
C THR A 270 -4.89 0.19 5.12
N TRP A 271 -6.19 0.00 5.02
CA TRP A 271 -7.06 0.82 4.20
C TRP A 271 -7.53 2.05 4.97
N VAL A 272 -7.37 3.22 4.37
CA VAL A 272 -7.65 4.53 4.95
C VAL A 272 -8.58 5.31 4.04
N LEU A 273 -9.64 5.90 4.60
CA LEU A 273 -10.51 6.82 3.88
C LEU A 273 -9.89 8.20 3.79
N SER A 274 -9.94 8.81 2.61
CA SER A 274 -9.60 10.22 2.47
C SER A 274 -10.59 11.10 3.27
N SER A 275 -10.10 12.18 3.88
CA SER A 275 -10.98 13.20 4.49
C SER A 275 -11.89 13.90 3.47
N LYS A 276 -11.61 13.76 2.17
CA LYS A 276 -12.39 14.29 1.03
C LYS A 276 -13.11 13.18 0.26
N VAL A 277 -13.28 12.00 0.87
CA VAL A 277 -13.99 10.88 0.26
C VAL A 277 -15.38 11.29 -0.25
N LYS A 278 -15.66 10.98 -1.52
CA LYS A 278 -16.96 11.26 -2.15
C LYS A 278 -17.89 10.06 -2.06
N GLU A 279 -17.34 8.86 -2.28
CA GLU A 279 -18.06 7.60 -2.31
C GLU A 279 -17.69 6.73 -1.09
N LYS A 280 -18.00 7.25 0.12
CA LYS A 280 -17.61 6.61 1.38
C LYS A 280 -18.12 5.17 1.50
N ASP A 281 -19.36 4.93 1.14
CA ASP A 281 -19.97 3.59 1.19
C ASP A 281 -19.33 2.62 0.20
N LEU A 282 -18.92 3.07 -1.00
CA LEU A 282 -18.13 2.25 -1.93
C LEU A 282 -16.73 1.96 -1.38
N ALA A 283 -16.09 2.94 -0.75
CA ALA A 283 -14.77 2.76 -0.14
C ALA A 283 -14.82 1.73 1.01
N GLU A 284 -15.83 1.79 1.87
CA GLU A 284 -16.04 0.83 2.95
C GLU A 284 -16.47 -0.55 2.41
N ALA A 285 -17.26 -0.60 1.32
CA ALA A 285 -17.59 -1.83 0.62
C ALA A 285 -16.34 -2.50 0.02
N TRP A 286 -15.39 -1.73 -0.54
CA TRP A 286 -14.10 -2.25 -0.99
C TRP A 286 -13.31 -2.88 0.15
N VAL A 287 -13.17 -2.19 1.28
CA VAL A 287 -12.48 -2.74 2.46
C VAL A 287 -13.15 -4.05 2.90
N ASN A 288 -14.47 -4.06 3.00
CA ASN A 288 -15.21 -5.27 3.34
C ASN A 288 -15.03 -6.39 2.31
N PHE A 289 -14.93 -6.06 1.02
CA PHE A 289 -14.72 -7.01 -0.06
C PHE A 289 -13.34 -7.67 0.03
N VAL A 290 -12.28 -6.89 0.23
CA VAL A 290 -10.92 -7.45 0.28
C VAL A 290 -10.67 -8.28 1.54
N LEU A 291 -11.40 -8.03 2.64
CA LEU A 291 -11.39 -8.85 3.85
C LEU A 291 -12.15 -10.17 3.70
N GLN A 292 -12.73 -10.49 2.56
CA GLN A 292 -13.26 -11.83 2.33
C GLN A 292 -12.14 -12.86 2.30
N LYS A 293 -12.36 -14.00 2.94
CA LYS A 293 -11.35 -15.07 3.04
C LYS A 293 -10.74 -15.44 1.68
N LYS A 294 -11.56 -15.54 0.61
CA LYS A 294 -11.10 -15.88 -0.75
C LYS A 294 -10.12 -14.84 -1.32
N ILE A 295 -10.37 -13.54 -1.09
CA ILE A 295 -9.53 -12.45 -1.59
C ILE A 295 -8.24 -12.37 -0.76
N SER A 296 -8.35 -12.47 0.57
CA SER A 296 -7.20 -12.46 1.47
C SER A 296 -6.28 -13.66 1.23
N GLN A 297 -6.81 -14.86 0.98
CA GLN A 297 -6.00 -16.02 0.59
C GLN A 297 -5.33 -15.81 -0.76
N ALA A 298 -6.07 -15.29 -1.77
CA ALA A 298 -5.50 -15.00 -3.08
C ALA A 298 -4.38 -13.93 -3.00
N LEU A 299 -4.49 -12.94 -2.10
CA LEU A 299 -3.40 -12.00 -1.83
C LEU A 299 -2.13 -12.76 -1.44
N SER A 300 -2.20 -13.63 -0.43
CA SER A 300 -1.04 -14.38 0.04
C SER A 300 -0.49 -15.35 -1.02
N GLU A 301 -1.37 -16.04 -1.74
CA GLU A 301 -0.96 -16.97 -2.80
C GLU A 301 -0.27 -16.28 -3.98
N ARG A 302 -0.79 -15.13 -4.40
CA ARG A 302 -0.29 -14.40 -5.58
C ARG A 302 0.92 -13.53 -5.23
N GLN A 303 0.84 -12.82 -4.11
CA GLN A 303 1.82 -11.82 -3.73
C GLN A 303 2.85 -12.31 -2.71
N GLY A 304 2.54 -13.37 -1.93
CA GLY A 304 3.40 -13.87 -0.86
C GLY A 304 3.22 -13.16 0.48
N PHE A 305 2.45 -12.06 0.55
CA PHE A 305 2.21 -11.30 1.78
C PHE A 305 1.45 -12.10 2.84
N GLY A 306 1.69 -11.77 4.11
CA GLY A 306 0.74 -12.07 5.18
C GLY A 306 -0.54 -11.23 5.00
N ASN A 307 -1.69 -11.81 5.34
CA ASN A 307 -2.96 -11.12 5.35
C ASN A 307 -3.61 -11.19 6.74
N THR A 308 -4.51 -10.27 7.02
CA THR A 308 -5.12 -10.16 8.36
C THR A 308 -6.27 -11.14 8.61
N VAL A 309 -6.64 -11.96 7.64
CA VAL A 309 -7.81 -12.88 7.72
C VAL A 309 -7.39 -14.34 7.89
N THR A 310 -6.28 -14.76 7.28
CA THR A 310 -5.80 -16.13 7.33
C THR A 310 -4.34 -16.20 7.76
N GLU A 311 -3.97 -17.24 8.50
CA GLU A 311 -2.56 -17.47 8.85
C GLU A 311 -1.73 -17.75 7.60
N LEU A 312 -0.53 -17.19 7.55
CA LEU A 312 0.43 -17.43 6.47
C LEU A 312 1.24 -18.70 6.79
N PRO A 313 1.20 -19.72 5.93
CA PRO A 313 2.06 -20.89 6.10
C PRO A 313 3.53 -20.52 6.02
N GLY A 314 4.30 -20.80 7.04
CA GLY A 314 5.74 -20.57 7.08
C GLY A 314 6.20 -19.37 7.90
N ASP A 315 5.28 -18.60 8.48
CA ASP A 315 5.66 -17.62 9.50
C ASP A 315 6.47 -18.28 10.59
N ASN A 316 7.66 -17.76 10.87
CA ASN A 316 8.51 -18.24 11.96
C ASN A 316 8.30 -17.34 13.19
N PRO A 317 7.71 -17.86 14.27
CA PRO A 317 7.44 -17.04 15.46
C PRO A 317 8.71 -16.55 16.18
N ASN A 318 9.89 -17.08 15.80
CA ASN A 318 11.18 -16.67 16.35
C ASN A 318 11.83 -15.52 15.55
N ASP A 319 11.27 -15.12 14.43
CA ASP A 319 11.77 -14.00 13.66
C ASP A 319 11.69 -12.71 14.46
N LYS A 320 12.81 -12.00 14.56
CA LYS A 320 12.87 -10.72 15.26
C LYS A 320 12.31 -9.62 14.36
N LEU A 321 10.98 -9.46 14.39
CA LEU A 321 10.27 -8.41 13.67
C LEU A 321 10.15 -7.14 14.51
N ILE A 322 10.44 -6.01 13.89
CA ILE A 322 10.38 -4.66 14.49
C ILE A 322 9.34 -3.88 13.71
N TRP A 323 8.12 -3.81 14.24
CA TRP A 323 7.02 -3.11 13.59
C TRP A 323 7.33 -1.64 13.40
N LEU A 324 7.06 -1.13 12.20
CA LEU A 324 7.24 0.29 11.87
C LEU A 324 6.42 1.16 12.83
N LEU A 325 7.07 2.21 13.31
CA LEU A 325 6.48 3.25 14.15
C LEU A 325 6.66 4.62 13.49
N PRO A 326 5.85 5.62 13.85
CA PRO A 326 6.06 6.99 13.41
C PRO A 326 7.47 7.46 13.71
N VAL A 327 8.10 8.12 12.76
CA VAL A 327 9.44 8.68 12.92
C VAL A 327 9.38 10.07 13.55
N GLU A 328 10.49 10.51 14.12
CA GLU A 328 10.60 11.79 14.82
C GLU A 328 10.30 13.00 13.92
N ASP A 329 10.65 12.94 12.62
CA ASP A 329 10.43 14.01 11.65
C ASP A 329 10.54 13.48 10.22
N TYR A 330 9.39 13.23 9.58
CA TYR A 330 9.31 12.73 8.22
C TYR A 330 9.93 13.69 7.20
N THR A 331 9.68 15.01 7.36
CA THR A 331 10.18 16.01 6.43
C THR A 331 11.70 16.06 6.47
N LYS A 332 12.27 16.10 7.66
CA LYS A 332 13.72 16.10 7.84
C LYS A 332 14.39 14.85 7.27
N ARG A 333 13.79 13.65 7.49
CA ARG A 333 14.33 12.42 6.91
C ARG A 333 14.27 12.43 5.38
N SER A 334 13.18 12.94 4.81
CA SER A 334 13.02 13.05 3.36
C SER A 334 14.03 14.04 2.77
N ASP A 335 14.22 15.21 3.37
CA ASP A 335 15.19 16.21 2.93
C ASP A 335 16.62 15.65 2.97
N LEU A 336 17.01 15.03 4.09
CA LEU A 336 18.33 14.41 4.24
C LEU A 336 18.53 13.25 3.26
N TRP A 337 17.47 12.48 2.98
CA TRP A 337 17.53 11.38 1.99
C TRP A 337 17.77 11.92 0.58
N ASN A 338 17.12 13.01 0.20
CA ASN A 338 17.35 13.68 -1.08
C ASN A 338 18.78 14.24 -1.18
N GLU A 339 19.33 14.81 -0.10
CA GLU A 339 20.73 15.20 -0.03
C GLU A 339 21.68 14.01 -0.24
N ILE A 340 21.43 12.87 0.44
CA ILE A 340 22.23 11.65 0.31
C ILE A 340 22.21 11.14 -1.14
N LYS A 341 21.04 11.08 -1.76
CA LYS A 341 20.91 10.66 -3.17
C LYS A 341 21.66 11.57 -4.13
N ALA A 342 21.75 12.84 -3.82
CA ALA A 342 22.46 13.83 -4.62
C ALA A 342 23.99 13.85 -4.43
N THR A 343 24.54 13.14 -3.43
CA THR A 343 25.99 13.03 -3.27
C THR A 343 26.63 12.33 -4.46
N PRO A 344 27.85 12.70 -4.88
CA PRO A 344 28.53 12.08 -6.03
C PRO A 344 28.73 10.58 -5.87
#